data_07e78f5f6519664fce93c4e1aba3a6cd
#
_entry.id   07e78f5f6519664fce93c4e1aba3a6cd
#
_cell.length_a   1.000
_cell.length_b   1.000
_cell.length_c   1.000
_cell.angle_alpha   90.00
_cell.angle_beta   90.00
_cell.angle_gamma   90.00
#
_symmetry.space_group_name_H-M   'P 1'
#
loop_
_entity.id
_entity.type
_entity.pdbx_description
1 polymer ?
#
loop_
_entity_poly.entity_id
_entity_poly.type
_entity_poly.pdbx_seq_one_letter_code
_entity_poly.pdbx_strand_id
1 'polypeptide(L)'
;MKILKGYLLILLLNLICFTSLSAQTDAERKFLASTDSLNTLLSDAYTGKDYPTAEALCQKIIDLYDAHATQLTEGYAYFKYSSYYNMASIQAIQGKKQEAANNLLKALDSGKIEVSYNRITNDEDLKDILDAPELQPALKRLKETTDYLYI
;
A
#
# COMPACT_ATOMS: atom_id res chain seq x y z
N MET A 1 54.95 -6.36 2.00
CA MET A 1 54.23 -5.43 1.09
C MET A 1 52.99 -6.04 0.35
N LYS A 2 52.86 -7.37 0.20
CA LYS A 2 51.69 -8.00 -0.46
C LYS A 2 50.42 -8.09 0.45
N ILE A 3 50.59 -8.21 1.76
CA ILE A 3 49.49 -8.35 2.73
C ILE A 3 48.70 -7.03 2.87
N LEU A 4 49.37 -5.87 2.84
CA LEU A 4 48.74 -4.56 2.99
C LEU A 4 47.77 -4.21 1.82
N LYS A 5 48.09 -4.71 0.58
CA LYS A 5 47.23 -4.48 -0.59
C LYS A 5 45.91 -5.28 -0.51
N GLY A 6 45.90 -6.48 0.14
CA GLY A 6 44.71 -7.27 0.32
C GLY A 6 43.71 -6.65 1.30
N TYR A 7 44.17 -6.07 2.40
CA TYR A 7 43.31 -5.39 3.37
C TYR A 7 42.70 -4.08 2.82
N LEU A 8 43.47 -3.35 2.00
CA LEU A 8 42.96 -2.13 1.36
C LEU A 8 41.84 -2.45 0.37
N LEU A 9 41.94 -3.57 -0.38
CA LEU A 9 40.92 -4.00 -1.32
C LEU A 9 39.64 -4.45 -0.60
N ILE A 10 39.75 -5.17 0.52
CA ILE A 10 38.62 -5.61 1.34
C ILE A 10 37.94 -4.41 1.99
N LEU A 11 38.70 -3.42 2.45
CA LEU A 11 38.11 -2.20 3.02
C LEU A 11 37.39 -1.34 1.97
N LEU A 12 37.90 -1.26 0.75
CA LEU A 12 37.22 -0.60 -0.38
C LEU A 12 35.95 -1.34 -0.82
N LEU A 13 35.95 -2.68 -0.87
CA LEU A 13 34.76 -3.46 -1.17
C LEU A 13 33.67 -3.29 -0.10
N ASN A 14 34.05 -3.27 1.20
CA ASN A 14 33.07 -3.00 2.27
C ASN A 14 32.52 -1.56 2.22
N LEU A 15 33.35 -0.57 1.84
CA LEU A 15 32.89 0.81 1.67
C LEU A 15 31.88 0.93 0.52
N ILE A 16 32.05 0.18 -0.56
CA ILE A 16 31.13 0.16 -1.71
C ILE A 16 29.81 -0.56 -1.33
N CYS A 17 29.87 -1.62 -0.52
CA CYS A 17 28.65 -2.30 -0.03
C CYS A 17 27.83 -1.43 0.96
N PHE A 18 28.47 -0.53 1.72
CA PHE A 18 27.75 0.38 2.62
C PHE A 18 27.10 1.57 1.90
N THR A 19 27.53 1.92 0.68
CA THR A 19 26.91 3.00 -0.11
C THR A 19 25.65 2.57 -0.86
N SER A 20 25.33 1.28 -0.88
CA SER A 20 24.12 0.76 -1.50
C SER A 20 22.92 0.65 -0.52
N LEU A 21 23.02 1.10 0.73
CA LEU A 21 21.85 1.51 1.48
C LEU A 21 21.36 2.80 0.82
N SER A 22 20.40 2.69 -0.10
CA SER A 22 19.84 3.85 -0.78
C SER A 22 19.31 4.80 0.29
N ALA A 23 20.07 5.86 0.58
CA ALA A 23 19.60 6.90 1.47
C ALA A 23 18.31 7.43 0.87
N GLN A 24 17.24 7.42 1.66
CA GLN A 24 15.94 7.94 1.29
C GLN A 24 16.09 9.35 0.72
N THR A 25 15.54 9.60 -0.44
CA THR A 25 15.60 10.91 -1.09
C THR A 25 14.84 11.97 -0.30
N ASP A 26 15.12 13.25 -0.55
CA ASP A 26 14.33 14.34 0.06
C ASP A 26 12.85 14.29 -0.34
N ALA A 27 12.56 13.87 -1.57
CA ALA A 27 11.20 13.68 -2.05
C ALA A 27 10.49 12.58 -1.25
N GLU A 28 11.14 11.43 -1.06
CA GLU A 28 10.59 10.31 -0.29
C GLU A 28 10.35 10.69 1.18
N ARG A 29 11.30 11.41 1.82
CA ARG A 29 11.10 11.88 3.21
C ARG A 29 9.91 12.82 3.35
N LYS A 30 9.75 13.78 2.42
CA LYS A 30 8.62 14.71 2.42
C LYS A 30 7.31 13.98 2.16
N PHE A 31 7.31 13.04 1.22
CA PHE A 31 6.14 12.21 0.92
C PHE A 31 5.70 11.42 2.16
N LEU A 32 6.62 10.72 2.83
CA LEU A 32 6.30 9.96 4.05
C LEU A 32 5.76 10.85 5.15
N ALA A 33 6.40 11.98 5.45
CA ALA A 33 5.93 12.89 6.50
C ALA A 33 4.51 13.41 6.21
N SER A 34 4.21 13.71 4.95
CA SER A 34 2.88 14.14 4.54
C SER A 34 1.86 13.02 4.64
N THR A 35 2.22 11.81 4.20
CA THR A 35 1.37 10.61 4.26
C THR A 35 1.09 10.20 5.70
N ASP A 36 2.08 10.23 6.59
CA ASP A 36 1.90 9.92 8.02
C ASP A 36 0.91 10.88 8.68
N SER A 37 1.00 12.18 8.36
CA SER A 37 0.04 13.18 8.83
C SER A 37 -1.38 12.90 8.33
N LEU A 38 -1.53 12.55 7.04
CA LEU A 38 -2.83 12.22 6.45
C LEU A 38 -3.39 10.92 7.04
N ASN A 39 -2.57 9.90 7.29
CA ASN A 39 -2.99 8.64 7.90
C ASN A 39 -3.46 8.85 9.35
N THR A 40 -2.81 9.73 10.12
CA THR A 40 -3.27 10.08 11.47
C THR A 40 -4.67 10.69 11.41
N LEU A 41 -4.88 11.68 10.55
CA LEU A 41 -6.20 12.29 10.37
C LEU A 41 -7.24 11.30 9.85
N LEU A 42 -6.85 10.40 8.95
CA LEU A 42 -7.71 9.32 8.43
C LEU A 42 -8.18 8.39 9.56
N SER A 43 -7.25 7.97 10.42
CA SER A 43 -7.56 7.14 11.59
C SER A 43 -8.55 7.82 12.54
N ASP A 44 -8.33 9.11 12.81
CA ASP A 44 -9.20 9.91 13.68
C ASP A 44 -10.60 10.06 13.07
N ALA A 45 -10.70 10.38 11.78
CA ALA A 45 -11.95 10.52 11.06
C ALA A 45 -12.72 9.18 11.01
N TYR A 46 -12.03 8.08 10.72
CA TYR A 46 -12.63 6.74 10.69
C TYR A 46 -13.17 6.34 12.06
N THR A 47 -12.36 6.49 13.12
CA THR A 47 -12.73 6.19 14.50
C THR A 47 -13.91 7.07 14.98
N GLY A 48 -13.91 8.33 14.57
CA GLY A 48 -15.00 9.28 14.82
C GLY A 48 -16.23 9.04 13.95
N LYS A 49 -16.20 8.08 13.02
CA LYS A 49 -17.27 7.78 12.04
C LYS A 49 -17.58 8.95 11.10
N ASP A 50 -16.62 9.86 10.93
CA ASP A 50 -16.70 10.90 9.89
C ASP A 50 -16.21 10.32 8.56
N TYR A 51 -17.02 9.42 8.00
CA TYR A 51 -16.71 8.70 6.76
C TYR A 51 -16.49 9.61 5.54
N PRO A 52 -17.24 10.72 5.35
CA PRO A 52 -16.95 11.65 4.26
C PRO A 52 -15.55 12.27 4.36
N THR A 53 -15.12 12.67 5.55
CA THR A 53 -13.75 13.18 5.78
C THR A 53 -12.71 12.07 5.58
N ALA A 54 -12.97 10.86 6.08
CA ALA A 54 -12.08 9.71 5.89
C ALA A 54 -11.88 9.37 4.41
N GLU A 55 -12.97 9.34 3.61
CA GLU A 55 -12.92 9.12 2.16
C GLU A 55 -12.10 10.21 1.45
N ALA A 56 -12.30 11.49 1.81
CA ALA A 56 -11.53 12.59 1.25
C ALA A 56 -10.03 12.51 1.59
N LEU A 57 -9.68 11.99 2.77
CA LEU A 57 -8.29 11.81 3.17
C LEU A 57 -7.62 10.65 2.42
N CYS A 58 -8.33 9.55 2.15
CA CYS A 58 -7.84 8.50 1.26
C CYS A 58 -7.54 9.07 -0.13
N GLN A 59 -8.45 9.89 -0.70
CA GLN A 59 -8.22 10.51 -2.00
C GLN A 59 -6.98 11.42 -1.98
N LYS A 60 -6.77 12.20 -0.92
CA LYS A 60 -5.57 13.05 -0.79
C LYS A 60 -4.27 12.25 -0.78
N ILE A 61 -4.24 11.06 -0.16
CA ILE A 61 -3.05 10.20 -0.19
C ILE A 61 -2.81 9.67 -1.61
N ILE A 62 -3.86 9.29 -2.33
CA ILE A 62 -3.78 8.86 -3.73
C ILE A 62 -3.22 9.99 -4.60
N ASP A 63 -3.78 11.19 -4.49
CA ASP A 63 -3.36 12.37 -5.25
C ASP A 63 -1.92 12.77 -4.93
N LEU A 64 -1.53 12.69 -3.65
CA LEU A 64 -0.17 12.96 -3.20
C LEU A 64 0.83 11.98 -3.84
N TYR A 65 0.51 10.68 -3.88
CA TYR A 65 1.35 9.71 -4.57
C TYR A 65 1.44 10.03 -6.06
N ASP A 66 0.32 10.27 -6.73
CA ASP A 66 0.30 10.52 -8.19
C ASP A 66 1.08 11.78 -8.58
N ALA A 67 1.04 12.82 -7.75
CA ALA A 67 1.84 14.04 -7.95
C ALA A 67 3.35 13.81 -7.82
N HIS A 68 3.79 12.80 -7.10
CA HIS A 68 5.21 12.52 -6.81
C HIS A 68 5.71 11.19 -7.40
N ALA A 69 4.90 10.42 -8.11
CA ALA A 69 5.18 9.06 -8.55
C ALA A 69 6.52 8.90 -9.29
N THR A 70 6.93 9.90 -10.09
CA THR A 70 8.22 9.88 -10.82
C THR A 70 9.45 10.13 -9.95
N GLN A 71 9.26 10.57 -8.70
CA GLN A 71 10.32 10.89 -7.74
C GLN A 71 10.44 9.83 -6.63
N LEU A 72 9.50 8.88 -6.59
CA LEU A 72 9.39 7.86 -5.57
C LEU A 72 9.83 6.50 -6.13
N THR A 73 10.44 5.68 -5.30
CA THR A 73 10.69 4.28 -5.65
C THR A 73 9.39 3.48 -5.64
N GLU A 74 9.37 2.35 -6.36
CA GLU A 74 8.16 1.55 -6.58
C GLU A 74 7.45 1.12 -5.29
N GLY A 75 8.20 0.87 -4.21
CA GLY A 75 7.64 0.48 -2.91
C GLY A 75 6.64 1.48 -2.34
N TYR A 76 6.76 2.77 -2.69
CA TYR A 76 5.81 3.79 -2.23
C TYR A 76 4.42 3.69 -2.86
N ALA A 77 4.26 2.92 -3.94
CA ALA A 77 2.95 2.64 -4.53
C ALA A 77 1.99 1.95 -3.53
N TYR A 78 2.54 1.25 -2.53
CA TYR A 78 1.77 0.69 -1.43
C TYR A 78 0.81 1.71 -0.80
N PHE A 79 1.23 2.95 -0.56
CA PHE A 79 0.37 3.97 0.06
C PHE A 79 -0.86 4.30 -0.76
N LYS A 80 -0.72 4.43 -2.09
CA LYS A 80 -1.83 4.64 -3.01
C LYS A 80 -2.83 3.49 -2.96
N TYR A 81 -2.34 2.26 -3.09
CA TYR A 81 -3.21 1.10 -3.20
C TYR A 81 -3.82 0.67 -1.87
N SER A 82 -3.13 0.88 -0.75
CA SER A 82 -3.73 0.78 0.59
C SER A 82 -4.84 1.80 0.79
N SER A 83 -4.69 3.01 0.24
CA SER A 83 -5.74 4.03 0.31
C SER A 83 -6.97 3.65 -0.52
N TYR A 84 -6.82 2.96 -1.66
CA TYR A 84 -7.96 2.39 -2.37
C TYR A 84 -8.67 1.30 -1.55
N TYR A 85 -7.92 0.45 -0.84
CA TYR A 85 -8.51 -0.54 0.07
C TYR A 85 -9.30 0.12 1.19
N ASN A 86 -8.69 1.09 1.89
CA ASN A 86 -9.36 1.84 2.96
C ASN A 86 -10.60 2.58 2.45
N MET A 87 -10.52 3.18 1.26
CA MET A 87 -11.65 3.86 0.61
C MET A 87 -12.79 2.87 0.32
N ALA A 88 -12.47 1.64 -0.13
CA ALA A 88 -13.46 0.61 -0.36
C ALA A 88 -14.22 0.24 0.92
N SER A 89 -13.50 0.03 2.05
CA SER A 89 -14.12 -0.24 3.35
C SER A 89 -15.03 0.91 3.80
N ILE A 90 -14.54 2.15 3.72
CA ILE A 90 -15.31 3.34 4.09
C ILE A 90 -16.57 3.48 3.24
N GLN A 91 -16.49 3.26 1.93
CA GLN A 91 -17.61 3.35 1.00
C GLN A 91 -18.62 2.21 1.21
N ALA A 92 -18.14 0.99 1.51
CA ALA A 92 -19.00 -0.15 1.83
C ALA A 92 -19.84 0.14 3.08
N ILE A 93 -19.25 0.66 4.15
CA ILE A 93 -19.97 1.11 5.37
C ILE A 93 -21.03 2.17 5.04
N GLN A 94 -20.75 3.06 4.08
CA GLN A 94 -21.70 4.09 3.63
C GLN A 94 -22.79 3.54 2.67
N GLY A 95 -22.75 2.27 2.31
CA GLY A 95 -23.67 1.64 1.34
C GLY A 95 -23.38 2.00 -0.13
N LYS A 96 -22.23 2.63 -0.44
CA LYS A 96 -21.76 2.95 -1.79
C LYS A 96 -21.13 1.70 -2.44
N LYS A 97 -21.93 0.65 -2.63
CA LYS A 97 -21.43 -0.70 -2.96
C LYS A 97 -20.61 -0.76 -4.25
N GLN A 98 -21.07 -0.07 -5.30
CA GLN A 98 -20.39 -0.11 -6.60
C GLN A 98 -19.02 0.60 -6.57
N GLU A 99 -18.98 1.78 -5.93
CA GLU A 99 -17.73 2.53 -5.76
C GLU A 99 -16.73 1.76 -4.89
N ALA A 100 -17.22 1.14 -3.82
CA ALA A 100 -16.43 0.30 -2.93
C ALA A 100 -15.83 -0.89 -3.68
N ALA A 101 -16.65 -1.65 -4.45
CA ALA A 101 -16.16 -2.77 -5.25
C ALA A 101 -15.10 -2.32 -6.28
N ASN A 102 -15.32 -1.21 -6.97
CA ASN A 102 -14.36 -0.66 -7.92
C ASN A 102 -13.03 -0.27 -7.26
N ASN A 103 -13.06 0.32 -6.06
CA ASN A 103 -11.84 0.70 -5.36
C ASN A 103 -11.11 -0.52 -4.77
N LEU A 104 -11.85 -1.51 -4.26
CA LEU A 104 -11.24 -2.77 -3.83
C LEU A 104 -10.55 -3.48 -5.01
N LEU A 105 -11.19 -3.52 -6.18
CA LEU A 105 -10.60 -4.11 -7.38
C LEU A 105 -9.30 -3.41 -7.78
N LYS A 106 -9.25 -2.07 -7.76
CA LYS A 106 -7.99 -1.32 -8.02
C LYS A 106 -6.88 -1.70 -7.04
N ALA A 107 -7.22 -1.86 -5.76
CA ALA A 107 -6.26 -2.27 -4.75
C ALA A 107 -5.71 -3.67 -5.02
N LEU A 108 -6.58 -4.64 -5.32
CA LEU A 108 -6.20 -6.05 -5.53
C LEU A 108 -5.45 -6.28 -6.84
N ASP A 109 -5.89 -5.67 -7.94
CA ASP A 109 -5.27 -5.84 -9.26
C ASP A 109 -3.90 -5.16 -9.37
N SER A 110 -3.57 -4.26 -8.44
CA SER A 110 -2.29 -3.57 -8.43
C SER A 110 -1.09 -4.49 -8.17
N GLY A 111 -1.27 -5.56 -7.38
CA GLY A 111 -0.19 -6.38 -6.85
C GLY A 111 0.77 -5.63 -5.92
N LYS A 112 0.40 -4.42 -5.44
CA LYS A 112 1.24 -3.56 -4.59
C LYS A 112 0.89 -3.61 -3.11
N ILE A 113 -0.20 -4.28 -2.75
CA ILE A 113 -0.58 -4.54 -1.36
C ILE A 113 -0.56 -6.05 -1.09
N GLU A 114 0.01 -6.42 0.03
CA GLU A 114 0.00 -7.80 0.51
C GLU A 114 -1.29 -8.04 1.32
N VAL A 115 -2.29 -8.56 0.65
CA VAL A 115 -3.58 -8.90 1.26
C VAL A 115 -3.91 -10.35 0.96
N SER A 116 -4.22 -11.13 2.00
CA SER A 116 -4.66 -12.51 1.82
C SER A 116 -6.16 -12.60 1.55
N TYR A 117 -6.58 -13.68 0.89
CA TYR A 117 -8.01 -14.00 0.69
C TYR A 117 -8.78 -13.98 2.01
N ASN A 118 -8.24 -14.63 3.05
CA ASN A 118 -8.88 -14.70 4.37
C ASN A 118 -9.01 -13.32 5.03
N ARG A 119 -8.04 -12.42 4.84
CA ARG A 119 -8.14 -11.06 5.39
C ARG A 119 -9.30 -10.30 4.78
N ILE A 120 -9.50 -10.41 3.46
CA ILE A 120 -10.60 -9.71 2.78
C ILE A 120 -11.96 -10.31 3.15
N THR A 121 -12.06 -11.65 3.13
CA THR A 121 -13.34 -12.32 3.40
C THR A 121 -13.80 -12.26 4.85
N ASN A 122 -12.89 -11.99 5.78
CA ASN A 122 -13.19 -11.77 7.20
C ASN A 122 -13.26 -10.28 7.58
N ASP A 123 -13.10 -9.38 6.62
CA ASP A 123 -13.23 -7.94 6.88
C ASP A 123 -14.71 -7.57 6.93
N GLU A 124 -15.21 -7.27 8.13
CA GLU A 124 -16.61 -6.94 8.37
C GLU A 124 -17.09 -5.72 7.57
N ASP A 125 -16.18 -4.79 7.29
CA ASP A 125 -16.52 -3.58 6.55
C ASP A 125 -16.77 -3.86 5.06
N LEU A 126 -16.17 -4.93 4.52
CA LEU A 126 -16.27 -5.30 3.10
C LEU A 126 -17.34 -6.34 2.79
N LYS A 127 -17.94 -6.96 3.80
CA LYS A 127 -18.87 -8.11 3.62
C LYS A 127 -19.99 -7.86 2.62
N ASP A 128 -20.54 -6.65 2.58
CA ASP A 128 -21.68 -6.29 1.76
C ASP A 128 -21.35 -6.08 0.26
N ILE A 129 -20.07 -6.15 -0.11
CA ILE A 129 -19.60 -5.99 -1.49
C ILE A 129 -18.90 -7.23 -2.04
N LEU A 130 -18.61 -8.24 -1.21
CA LEU A 130 -17.83 -9.41 -1.64
C LEU A 130 -18.51 -10.22 -2.75
N ASP A 131 -19.83 -10.14 -2.86
CA ASP A 131 -20.61 -10.83 -3.91
C ASP A 131 -20.64 -10.06 -5.25
N ALA A 132 -20.03 -8.88 -5.32
CA ALA A 132 -19.98 -8.09 -6.55
C ALA A 132 -19.30 -8.87 -7.69
N PRO A 133 -19.97 -9.00 -8.86
CA PRO A 133 -19.45 -9.82 -9.97
C PRO A 133 -18.04 -9.43 -10.42
N GLU A 134 -17.73 -8.14 -10.41
CA GLU A 134 -16.44 -7.59 -10.79
C GLU A 134 -15.28 -8.01 -9.87
N LEU A 135 -15.57 -8.35 -8.61
CA LEU A 135 -14.57 -8.80 -7.63
C LEU A 135 -14.24 -10.30 -7.78
N GLN A 136 -15.15 -11.11 -8.31
CA GLN A 136 -15.02 -12.56 -8.32
C GLN A 136 -13.72 -13.06 -8.98
N PRO A 137 -13.27 -12.54 -10.14
CA PRO A 137 -12.00 -12.97 -10.73
C PRO A 137 -10.78 -12.65 -9.86
N ALA A 138 -10.77 -11.48 -9.20
CA ALA A 138 -9.67 -11.07 -8.31
C ALA A 138 -9.64 -11.91 -7.03
N LEU A 139 -10.79 -12.14 -6.40
CA LEU A 139 -10.92 -12.98 -5.23
C LEU A 139 -10.53 -14.44 -5.49
N LYS A 140 -10.90 -14.97 -6.68
CA LYS A 140 -10.49 -16.32 -7.09
C LYS A 140 -8.98 -16.42 -7.22
N ARG A 141 -8.31 -15.47 -7.93
CA ARG A 141 -6.84 -15.45 -8.05
C ARG A 141 -6.17 -15.40 -6.68
N LEU A 142 -6.68 -14.55 -5.80
CA LEU A 142 -6.14 -14.38 -4.47
C LEU A 142 -6.25 -15.66 -3.63
N LYS A 143 -7.37 -16.36 -3.71
CA LYS A 143 -7.59 -17.64 -3.04
C LYS A 143 -6.60 -18.70 -3.55
N GLU A 144 -6.46 -18.83 -4.86
CA GLU A 144 -5.52 -19.78 -5.48
C GLU A 144 -4.09 -19.50 -5.02
N THR A 145 -3.64 -18.24 -4.98
CA THR A 145 -2.31 -17.87 -4.51
C THR A 145 -2.10 -18.20 -3.02
N THR A 146 -3.12 -18.02 -2.20
CA THR A 146 -3.04 -18.33 -0.76
C THR A 146 -2.95 -19.83 -0.53
N ASP A 147 -3.69 -20.62 -1.28
CA ASP A 147 -3.71 -22.09 -1.13
C ASP A 147 -2.35 -22.72 -1.52
N TYR A 148 -1.59 -22.13 -2.46
CA TYR A 148 -0.25 -22.60 -2.84
C TYR A 148 0.83 -22.33 -1.78
N LEU A 149 0.64 -21.36 -0.89
CA LEU A 149 1.63 -21.02 0.14
C LEU A 149 1.55 -21.92 1.39
N TYR A 150 0.53 -22.77 1.48
CA TYR A 150 0.29 -23.64 2.64
C TYR A 150 0.37 -25.15 2.30
N ILE A 151 0.91 -25.52 1.14
CA ILE A 151 1.27 -26.88 0.74
C ILE A 151 2.81 -27.07 0.83
#